data_551aeaaa4b30d190c2a6194512be8666
#
_entry.id   551aeaaa4b30d190c2a6194512be8666
#
_cell.length_a   1.000
_cell.length_b   1.000
_cell.length_c   1.000
_cell.angle_alpha   90.00
_cell.angle_beta   90.00
_cell.angle_gamma   90.00
#
_symmetry.space_group_name_H-M   'P 1'
#
loop_
_entity.id
_entity.type
_entity.pdbx_description
1 polymer ?
#
loop_
_entity_poly.entity_id
_entity_poly.type
_entity_poly.pdbx_seq_one_letter_code
_entity_poly.pdbx_strand_id
1 'polypeptide(L)'
;MEPTNTNWQYGEHEGLVSIANHCLFLGIYGPNRSAGDPIVIIIPDVASSSRQWTPVRRLLQRKVRTMLYDRSGLGDSEEMPNPTAPTAENISFELDVLLGAADIKPPYIIVCHAYGGIIAREFLHLKQFKGELHDIVGLVFVEGDQENTTALRPDENVKRMSEGQDWLRLTGLYQDMVLDPEDREGLYLEAETAKFKETAEAECGEVANSRRELGQKKQLEADPPLLGSVPVSVVMGDTTRDHERIYEAAVRSGKEGIPSPAAWQRKMAEFKELDETLQLANLNLSTKGSIAIAGNSGHNVHLTEPDAIVGEVQWILDTINNQQ
;
A
#
# COMPACT_ATOMS: atom_id res chain seq x y z
N MET A 1 29.35 -10.47 -5.45
CA MET A 1 29.54 -9.25 -4.64
C MET A 1 29.61 -9.67 -3.18
N GLU A 2 30.63 -9.23 -2.45
CA GLU A 2 30.66 -9.48 -1.01
C GLU A 2 29.47 -8.77 -0.37
N PRO A 3 28.80 -9.40 0.64
CA PRO A 3 27.71 -8.77 1.33
C PRO A 3 28.26 -7.49 1.99
N THR A 4 27.80 -6.33 1.53
CA THR A 4 28.10 -5.07 2.20
C THR A 4 27.53 -5.17 3.60
N ASN A 5 28.40 -5.07 4.61
CA ASN A 5 27.99 -5.07 6.02
C ASN A 5 27.33 -3.72 6.35
N THR A 6 26.23 -3.41 5.63
CA THR A 6 25.50 -2.15 5.74
C THR A 6 24.73 -2.15 7.06
N ASN A 7 25.02 -1.16 7.89
CA ASN A 7 24.24 -0.97 9.12
C ASN A 7 23.01 -0.12 8.82
N TRP A 8 21.89 -0.77 8.58
CA TRP A 8 20.63 -0.14 8.24
C TRP A 8 19.99 0.72 9.35
N GLN A 9 20.60 0.77 10.54
CA GLN A 9 20.14 1.61 11.66
C GLN A 9 20.66 3.05 11.55
N TYR A 10 21.75 3.30 10.81
CA TYR A 10 22.44 4.58 10.73
C TYR A 10 22.62 5.01 9.28
N GLY A 11 22.51 6.33 9.04
CA GLY A 11 22.64 6.91 7.70
C GLY A 11 21.48 6.53 6.78
N GLU A 12 21.50 7.07 5.58
CA GLU A 12 20.56 6.71 4.51
C GLU A 12 21.25 5.74 3.55
N HIS A 13 20.60 4.65 3.22
CA HIS A 13 21.15 3.57 2.40
C HIS A 13 20.11 3.02 1.46
N GLU A 14 20.56 2.69 0.26
CA GLU A 14 19.81 1.95 -0.75
C GLU A 14 20.67 0.79 -1.26
N GLY A 15 20.05 -0.34 -1.55
CA GLY A 15 20.77 -1.47 -2.12
C GLY A 15 19.99 -2.76 -2.13
N LEU A 16 20.59 -3.78 -2.69
CA LEU A 16 20.04 -5.12 -2.77
C LEU A 16 20.43 -5.93 -1.52
N VAL A 17 19.43 -6.56 -0.91
CA VAL A 17 19.59 -7.46 0.24
C VAL A 17 19.21 -8.86 -0.18
N SER A 18 20.12 -9.83 0.01
CA SER A 18 19.88 -11.24 -0.32
C SER A 18 18.90 -11.85 0.69
N ILE A 19 17.83 -12.46 0.17
CA ILE A 19 16.83 -13.21 0.93
C ILE A 19 16.91 -14.73 0.66
N ALA A 20 18.10 -15.24 0.48
CA ALA A 20 18.52 -16.60 0.21
C ALA A 20 18.68 -16.93 -1.29
N ASN A 21 17.63 -16.87 -2.11
CA ASN A 21 17.64 -17.31 -3.50
C ASN A 21 17.69 -16.17 -4.52
N HIS A 22 17.38 -14.95 -4.10
CA HIS A 22 17.44 -13.70 -4.89
C HIS A 22 17.58 -12.49 -3.97
N CYS A 23 17.66 -11.30 -4.55
CA CYS A 23 17.85 -10.06 -3.80
C CYS A 23 16.63 -9.14 -3.96
N LEU A 24 16.23 -8.51 -2.84
CA LEU A 24 15.23 -7.46 -2.86
C LEU A 24 15.91 -6.10 -2.66
N PHE A 25 15.41 -5.10 -3.37
CA PHE A 25 15.77 -3.71 -3.13
C PHE A 25 15.23 -3.26 -1.78
N LEU A 26 16.10 -2.59 -1.02
CA LEU A 26 15.81 -1.99 0.25
C LEU A 26 16.36 -0.57 0.28
N GLY A 27 15.52 0.39 0.63
CA GLY A 27 15.89 1.77 0.89
C GLY A 27 15.50 2.17 2.32
N ILE A 28 16.46 2.72 3.04
CA ILE A 28 16.27 3.22 4.41
C ILE A 28 16.64 4.68 4.48
N TYR A 29 15.75 5.48 5.05
CA TYR A 29 15.86 6.93 5.09
C TYR A 29 15.51 7.48 6.47
N GLY A 30 15.98 8.71 6.73
CA GLY A 30 15.61 9.45 7.92
C GLY A 30 16.59 9.32 9.10
N PRO A 31 16.18 9.75 10.31
CA PRO A 31 17.09 9.85 11.45
C PRO A 31 17.69 8.51 11.84
N ASN A 32 18.89 8.55 12.40
CA ASN A 32 19.51 7.37 13.01
C ASN A 32 18.58 6.79 14.09
N ARG A 33 18.51 5.48 14.15
CA ARG A 33 17.60 4.76 15.02
C ARG A 33 18.31 4.23 16.25
N SER A 34 17.75 4.51 17.43
CA SER A 34 18.13 3.88 18.70
C SER A 34 17.29 2.63 18.96
N ALA A 35 17.75 1.77 19.85
CA ALA A 35 16.96 0.61 20.25
C ALA A 35 15.64 1.06 20.89
N GLY A 36 14.54 0.50 20.41
CA GLY A 36 13.19 0.86 20.85
C GLY A 36 12.51 1.97 20.03
N ASP A 37 13.25 2.71 19.19
CA ASP A 37 12.63 3.65 18.27
C ASP A 37 11.87 2.90 17.16
N PRO A 38 10.68 3.32 16.74
CA PRO A 38 9.97 2.69 15.66
C PRO A 38 10.60 2.96 14.30
N ILE A 39 10.36 2.04 13.35
CA ILE A 39 10.61 2.25 11.92
C ILE A 39 9.30 2.12 11.17
N VAL A 40 9.06 3.02 10.23
CA VAL A 40 7.93 2.94 9.30
C VAL A 40 8.29 2.01 8.15
N ILE A 41 7.49 0.98 7.92
CA ILE A 41 7.60 0.07 6.78
C ILE A 41 6.45 0.39 5.83
N ILE A 42 6.77 0.70 4.58
CA ILE A 42 5.76 1.00 3.55
C ILE A 42 5.52 -0.24 2.70
N ILE A 43 4.25 -0.66 2.60
CA ILE A 43 3.79 -1.79 1.77
C ILE A 43 2.91 -1.25 0.66
N PRO A 44 3.43 -1.15 -0.58
CA PRO A 44 2.70 -0.61 -1.73
C PRO A 44 1.54 -1.49 -2.20
N ASP A 45 0.70 -0.93 -3.07
CA ASP A 45 -0.37 -1.63 -3.78
C ASP A 45 0.17 -2.73 -4.73
N VAL A 46 -0.73 -3.56 -5.28
CA VAL A 46 -0.43 -4.51 -6.36
C VAL A 46 0.28 -3.80 -7.52
N ALA A 47 1.27 -4.46 -8.12
CA ALA A 47 2.03 -3.90 -9.25
C ALA A 47 2.58 -2.48 -8.98
N SER A 48 3.04 -2.22 -7.77
CA SER A 48 3.56 -0.90 -7.36
C SER A 48 4.92 -1.04 -6.71
N SER A 49 5.89 -0.23 -7.18
CA SER A 49 7.23 -0.15 -6.60
C SER A 49 7.36 0.96 -5.57
N SER A 50 8.45 0.93 -4.84
CA SER A 50 8.84 1.94 -3.84
C SER A 50 8.93 3.36 -4.41
N ARG A 51 9.19 3.49 -5.71
CA ARG A 51 9.33 4.76 -6.42
C ARG A 51 8.08 5.64 -6.32
N GLN A 52 6.89 5.03 -6.31
CA GLN A 52 5.63 5.75 -6.14
C GLN A 52 5.49 6.41 -4.75
N TRP A 53 6.26 5.97 -3.77
CA TRP A 53 6.22 6.45 -2.40
C TRP A 53 7.23 7.55 -2.08
N THR A 54 7.98 8.01 -3.08
CA THR A 54 8.96 9.11 -2.92
C THR A 54 8.37 10.36 -2.24
N PRO A 55 7.14 10.83 -2.56
CA PRO A 55 6.58 12.01 -1.89
C PRO A 55 6.38 11.79 -0.38
N VAL A 56 5.80 10.65 0.02
CA VAL A 56 5.58 10.30 1.43
C VAL A 56 6.92 10.12 2.15
N ARG A 57 7.86 9.38 1.53
CA ARG A 57 9.21 9.17 2.07
C ARG A 57 9.91 10.49 2.39
N ARG A 58 9.91 11.45 1.45
CA ARG A 58 10.56 12.76 1.62
C ARG A 58 10.02 13.55 2.82
N LEU A 59 8.77 13.36 3.16
CA LEU A 59 8.14 13.97 4.32
C LEU A 59 8.45 13.20 5.61
N LEU A 60 8.31 11.87 5.59
CA LEU A 60 8.55 11.00 6.74
C LEU A 60 10.00 10.99 7.18
N GLN A 61 10.96 11.00 6.26
CA GLN A 61 12.40 10.94 6.59
C GLN A 61 12.89 12.09 7.46
N ARG A 62 12.10 13.16 7.60
CA ARG A 62 12.40 14.28 8.50
C ARG A 62 11.96 14.02 9.94
N LYS A 63 11.19 12.95 10.19
CA LYS A 63 10.50 12.69 11.45
C LYS A 63 10.86 11.33 12.05
N VAL A 64 10.91 10.30 11.23
CA VAL A 64 11.02 8.90 11.65
C VAL A 64 11.81 8.09 10.64
N ARG A 65 12.49 7.06 11.11
CA ARG A 65 13.17 6.10 10.25
C ARG A 65 12.15 5.42 9.35
N THR A 66 12.39 5.43 8.04
CA THR A 66 11.44 4.94 7.04
C THR A 66 12.11 3.92 6.13
N MET A 67 11.45 2.81 5.93
CA MET A 67 11.84 1.72 5.04
C MET A 67 10.92 1.67 3.84
N LEU A 68 11.53 1.69 2.65
CA LEU A 68 10.92 1.31 1.39
C LEU A 68 11.57 0.02 0.90
N TYR A 69 10.83 -0.82 0.21
CA TYR A 69 11.38 -1.99 -0.46
C TYR A 69 10.58 -2.28 -1.72
N ASP A 70 11.20 -2.97 -2.65
CA ASP A 70 10.51 -3.50 -3.82
C ASP A 70 10.31 -5.00 -3.65
N ARG A 71 9.10 -5.47 -3.93
CA ARG A 71 8.79 -6.90 -3.96
C ARG A 71 9.52 -7.58 -5.13
N SER A 72 9.65 -8.90 -5.05
CA SER A 72 10.25 -9.72 -6.12
C SER A 72 9.67 -9.34 -7.50
N GLY A 73 10.55 -9.04 -8.45
CA GLY A 73 10.19 -8.66 -9.82
C GLY A 73 9.72 -7.22 -10.01
N LEU A 74 9.54 -6.42 -8.97
CA LEU A 74 9.19 -4.99 -9.06
C LEU A 74 10.41 -4.09 -8.81
N GLY A 75 10.35 -2.87 -9.32
CA GLY A 75 11.36 -1.86 -9.10
C GLY A 75 12.77 -2.35 -9.39
N ASP A 76 13.65 -2.15 -8.42
CA ASP A 76 15.05 -2.55 -8.50
C ASP A 76 15.34 -3.95 -7.91
N SER A 77 14.29 -4.66 -7.45
CA SER A 77 14.42 -6.05 -6.97
C SER A 77 14.66 -7.04 -8.11
N GLU A 78 15.34 -8.13 -7.79
CA GLU A 78 15.48 -9.27 -8.69
C GLU A 78 14.16 -10.04 -8.82
N GLU A 79 14.02 -10.77 -9.92
CA GLU A 79 12.94 -11.73 -10.11
C GLU A 79 13.22 -13.00 -9.28
N MET A 80 12.18 -13.64 -8.81
CA MET A 80 12.30 -14.93 -8.13
C MET A 80 12.74 -16.02 -9.13
N PRO A 81 13.90 -16.70 -8.92
CA PRO A 81 14.45 -17.65 -9.90
C PRO A 81 13.56 -18.88 -10.14
N ASN A 82 12.78 -19.29 -9.13
CA ASN A 82 11.78 -20.33 -9.23
C ASN A 82 10.46 -19.73 -8.73
N PRO A 83 9.64 -19.18 -9.61
CA PRO A 83 8.51 -18.38 -9.21
C PRO A 83 7.52 -19.19 -8.39
N THR A 84 7.35 -18.76 -7.15
CA THR A 84 6.23 -19.12 -6.30
C THR A 84 5.13 -18.10 -6.57
N ALA A 85 3.86 -18.51 -6.52
CA ALA A 85 2.75 -17.59 -6.72
C ALA A 85 2.88 -16.37 -5.77
N PRO A 86 2.81 -15.13 -6.26
CA PRO A 86 2.97 -13.92 -5.43
C PRO A 86 1.69 -13.61 -4.64
N THR A 87 1.28 -14.58 -3.81
CA THR A 87 0.18 -14.40 -2.87
C THR A 87 0.58 -13.43 -1.76
N ALA A 88 -0.38 -12.77 -1.13
CA ALA A 88 -0.09 -11.89 0.00
C ALA A 88 0.65 -12.61 1.15
N GLU A 89 0.37 -13.90 1.36
CA GLU A 89 1.05 -14.73 2.34
C GLU A 89 2.54 -14.90 1.98
N ASN A 90 2.86 -15.26 0.72
CA ASN A 90 4.24 -15.42 0.28
C ASN A 90 5.00 -14.08 0.31
N ILE A 91 4.36 -13.00 -0.12
CA ILE A 91 4.94 -11.64 -0.06
C ILE A 91 5.22 -11.22 1.40
N SER A 92 4.30 -11.50 2.32
CA SER A 92 4.51 -11.19 3.75
C SER A 92 5.65 -11.99 4.36
N PHE A 93 5.83 -13.24 3.92
CA PHE A 93 6.96 -14.08 4.31
C PHE A 93 8.29 -13.53 3.77
N GLU A 94 8.34 -13.10 2.49
CA GLU A 94 9.55 -12.46 1.93
C GLU A 94 9.91 -11.18 2.67
N LEU A 95 8.92 -10.36 3.06
CA LEU A 95 9.15 -9.17 3.88
C LEU A 95 9.78 -9.53 5.23
N ASP A 96 9.29 -10.57 5.89
CA ASP A 96 9.85 -11.01 7.18
C ASP A 96 11.29 -11.54 7.03
N VAL A 97 11.59 -12.26 5.94
CA VAL A 97 12.95 -12.70 5.63
C VAL A 97 13.85 -11.49 5.33
N LEU A 98 13.37 -10.51 4.58
CA LEU A 98 14.10 -9.27 4.28
C LEU A 98 14.47 -8.51 5.55
N LEU A 99 13.51 -8.33 6.47
CA LEU A 99 13.75 -7.68 7.77
C LEU A 99 14.83 -8.42 8.57
N GLY A 100 14.77 -9.75 8.59
CA GLY A 100 15.79 -10.57 9.24
C GLY A 100 17.17 -10.47 8.58
N ALA A 101 17.22 -10.53 7.26
CA ALA A 101 18.48 -10.47 6.50
C ALA A 101 19.17 -9.11 6.61
N ALA A 102 18.39 -8.02 6.67
CA ALA A 102 18.89 -6.66 6.86
C ALA A 102 19.10 -6.28 8.34
N ASP A 103 18.83 -7.19 9.28
CA ASP A 103 18.87 -6.95 10.73
C ASP A 103 18.01 -5.75 11.19
N ILE A 104 16.89 -5.51 10.54
CA ILE A 104 15.94 -4.45 10.89
C ILE A 104 15.04 -4.94 12.02
N LYS A 105 15.29 -4.44 13.22
CA LYS A 105 14.57 -4.84 14.44
C LYS A 105 13.27 -4.06 14.64
N PRO A 106 12.27 -4.61 15.35
CA PRO A 106 11.11 -3.87 15.79
C PRO A 106 11.49 -2.72 16.79
N PRO A 107 10.52 -1.84 17.11
CA PRO A 107 9.12 -1.88 16.78
C PRO A 107 8.81 -1.33 15.37
N TYR A 108 7.73 -1.84 14.74
CA TYR A 108 7.33 -1.47 13.39
C TYR A 108 6.02 -0.67 13.39
N ILE A 109 5.99 0.41 12.61
CA ILE A 109 4.76 1.07 12.14
C ILE A 109 4.58 0.67 10.67
N ILE A 110 3.45 0.09 10.32
CA ILE A 110 3.18 -0.31 8.94
C ILE A 110 2.28 0.73 8.27
N VAL A 111 2.68 1.20 7.10
CA VAL A 111 1.86 2.02 6.20
C VAL A 111 1.58 1.19 4.95
N CYS A 112 0.34 0.93 4.63
CA CYS A 112 -0.03 0.06 3.52
C CYS A 112 -1.08 0.71 2.63
N HIS A 113 -1.02 0.47 1.31
CA HIS A 113 -1.93 1.02 0.32
C HIS A 113 -2.66 -0.09 -0.42
N ALA A 114 -3.96 0.06 -0.57
CA ALA A 114 -4.84 -0.84 -1.33
C ALA A 114 -4.54 -2.32 -1.03
N TYR A 115 -4.12 -3.12 -2.02
CA TYR A 115 -3.73 -4.53 -1.83
C TYR A 115 -2.62 -4.71 -0.78
N GLY A 116 -1.76 -3.72 -0.59
CA GLY A 116 -0.80 -3.70 0.52
C GLY A 116 -1.45 -3.88 1.89
N GLY A 117 -2.73 -3.53 2.05
CA GLY A 117 -3.52 -3.80 3.25
C GLY A 117 -3.74 -5.29 3.50
N ILE A 118 -3.95 -6.08 2.42
CA ILE A 118 -4.03 -7.54 2.49
C ILE A 118 -2.68 -8.13 2.91
N ILE A 119 -1.59 -7.66 2.28
CA ILE A 119 -0.22 -8.10 2.61
C ILE A 119 0.13 -7.75 4.06
N ALA A 120 -0.20 -6.55 4.52
CA ALA A 120 0.03 -6.12 5.90
C ALA A 120 -0.70 -7.02 6.90
N ARG A 121 -1.94 -7.40 6.62
CA ARG A 121 -2.72 -8.28 7.48
C ARG A 121 -2.23 -9.73 7.44
N GLU A 122 -1.68 -10.21 6.32
CA GLU A 122 -0.95 -11.48 6.27
C GLU A 122 0.33 -11.42 7.11
N PHE A 123 1.03 -10.29 7.09
CA PHE A 123 2.19 -10.08 7.94
C PHE A 123 1.81 -10.07 9.44
N LEU A 124 0.67 -9.46 9.82
CA LEU A 124 0.14 -9.57 11.19
C LEU A 124 -0.11 -11.03 11.58
N HIS A 125 -0.71 -11.82 10.67
CA HIS A 125 -0.95 -13.25 10.92
C HIS A 125 0.36 -14.02 11.12
N LEU A 126 1.36 -13.78 10.29
CA LEU A 126 2.68 -14.37 10.42
C LEU A 126 3.33 -14.01 11.77
N LYS A 127 3.27 -12.73 12.16
CA LYS A 127 3.79 -12.25 13.46
C LYS A 127 3.03 -12.84 14.64
N GLN A 128 1.72 -12.97 14.54
CA GLN A 128 0.90 -13.66 15.55
C GLN A 128 1.32 -15.14 15.70
N PHE A 129 1.49 -15.84 14.60
CA PHE A 129 1.93 -17.25 14.59
C PHE A 129 3.30 -17.44 15.25
N LYS A 130 4.22 -16.47 15.05
CA LYS A 130 5.54 -16.45 15.68
C LYS A 130 5.55 -15.99 17.14
N GLY A 131 4.43 -15.48 17.67
CA GLY A 131 4.35 -14.85 18.99
C GLY A 131 4.99 -13.46 19.05
N GLU A 132 5.17 -12.82 17.90
CA GLU A 132 5.86 -11.55 17.69
C GLU A 132 4.89 -10.41 17.31
N LEU A 133 3.58 -10.57 17.53
CA LEU A 133 2.60 -9.54 17.16
C LEU A 133 2.85 -8.20 17.87
N HIS A 134 3.48 -8.24 19.05
CA HIS A 134 3.89 -7.07 19.82
C HIS A 134 4.98 -6.21 19.14
N ASP A 135 5.61 -6.72 18.09
CA ASP A 135 6.55 -5.96 17.26
C ASP A 135 5.85 -4.84 16.49
N ILE A 136 4.54 -5.00 16.26
CA ILE A 136 3.72 -4.02 15.52
C ILE A 136 3.14 -3.03 16.53
N VAL A 137 3.53 -1.77 16.39
CA VAL A 137 3.13 -0.69 17.30
C VAL A 137 2.21 0.36 16.65
N GLY A 138 1.91 0.21 15.36
CA GLY A 138 0.97 1.07 14.66
C GLY A 138 0.72 0.63 13.23
N LEU A 139 -0.48 0.94 12.70
CA LEU A 139 -0.84 0.71 11.30
C LEU A 139 -1.54 1.93 10.71
N VAL A 140 -1.23 2.22 9.44
CA VAL A 140 -1.96 3.19 8.61
C VAL A 140 -2.40 2.48 7.33
N PHE A 141 -3.69 2.31 7.16
CA PHE A 141 -4.30 1.86 5.92
C PHE A 141 -4.61 3.07 5.05
N VAL A 142 -4.04 3.14 3.86
CA VAL A 142 -4.29 4.18 2.86
C VAL A 142 -5.11 3.55 1.76
N GLU A 143 -6.37 3.95 1.59
CA GLU A 143 -7.28 3.30 0.63
C GLU A 143 -7.25 1.76 0.77
N GLY A 144 -7.17 1.28 2.02
CA GLY A 144 -6.75 -0.08 2.34
C GLY A 144 -7.79 -1.14 1.98
N ASP A 145 -7.40 -2.09 1.16
CA ASP A 145 -8.19 -3.28 0.84
C ASP A 145 -8.42 -4.15 2.08
N GLN A 146 -9.54 -4.84 2.06
CA GLN A 146 -9.85 -5.93 2.98
C GLN A 146 -10.53 -7.09 2.21
N GLU A 147 -10.84 -8.19 2.86
CA GLU A 147 -11.32 -9.42 2.23
C GLU A 147 -12.57 -9.24 1.35
N ASN A 148 -13.47 -8.31 1.70
CA ASN A 148 -14.71 -8.04 0.98
C ASN A 148 -14.60 -6.92 -0.07
N THR A 149 -13.43 -6.29 -0.24
CA THR A 149 -13.22 -5.25 -1.27
C THR A 149 -13.52 -5.76 -2.69
N THR A 150 -13.59 -7.07 -2.87
CA THR A 150 -14.06 -7.69 -4.14
C THR A 150 -15.45 -7.21 -4.55
N ALA A 151 -16.28 -6.75 -3.59
CA ALA A 151 -17.61 -6.19 -3.88
C ALA A 151 -17.55 -4.86 -4.64
N LEU A 152 -16.41 -4.15 -4.57
CA LEU A 152 -16.12 -2.92 -5.30
C LEU A 152 -15.56 -3.15 -6.70
N ARG A 153 -15.60 -4.36 -7.23
CA ARG A 153 -15.02 -4.67 -8.55
C ARG A 153 -15.42 -3.61 -9.57
N PRO A 154 -14.44 -3.21 -10.43
CA PRO A 154 -14.73 -2.24 -11.46
C PRO A 154 -15.94 -2.73 -12.23
N ASP A 155 -16.96 -1.89 -12.26
CA ASP A 155 -18.13 -2.10 -13.07
C ASP A 155 -17.72 -2.29 -14.52
N GLU A 156 -18.40 -3.17 -15.22
CA GLU A 156 -18.28 -3.34 -16.66
C GLU A 156 -18.43 -2.02 -17.43
N ASN A 157 -19.15 -1.05 -16.87
CA ASN A 157 -19.23 0.29 -17.42
C ASN A 157 -17.90 1.05 -17.29
N VAL A 158 -17.24 1.02 -16.12
CA VAL A 158 -15.92 1.66 -15.91
C VAL A 158 -14.90 1.04 -16.86
N LYS A 159 -14.86 -0.29 -16.93
CA LYS A 159 -13.99 -1.02 -17.85
C LYS A 159 -14.21 -0.60 -19.30
N ARG A 160 -15.48 -0.55 -19.75
CA ARG A 160 -15.84 -0.12 -21.09
C ARG A 160 -15.46 1.34 -21.35
N MET A 161 -15.71 2.21 -20.39
CA MET A 161 -15.42 3.64 -20.51
C MET A 161 -13.91 3.92 -20.58
N SER A 162 -13.09 3.16 -19.88
CA SER A 162 -11.64 3.32 -19.84
C SER A 162 -10.88 2.50 -20.90
N GLU A 163 -11.55 1.59 -21.60
CA GLU A 163 -10.91 0.72 -22.59
C GLU A 163 -10.15 1.50 -23.66
N GLY A 164 -8.88 1.13 -23.87
CA GLY A 164 -7.98 1.76 -24.84
C GLY A 164 -7.48 3.15 -24.44
N GLN A 165 -7.72 3.58 -23.20
CA GLN A 165 -7.28 4.86 -22.68
C GLN A 165 -6.15 4.70 -21.66
N ASP A 166 -5.28 5.71 -21.56
CA ASP A 166 -4.29 5.81 -20.49
C ASP A 166 -5.01 6.17 -19.19
N TRP A 167 -5.01 5.24 -18.24
CA TRP A 167 -5.67 5.39 -16.95
C TRP A 167 -5.16 6.61 -16.14
N LEU A 168 -3.85 6.87 -16.12
CA LEU A 168 -3.26 7.97 -15.38
C LEU A 168 -3.73 9.33 -15.90
N ARG A 169 -3.91 9.44 -17.22
CA ARG A 169 -4.44 10.65 -17.86
C ARG A 169 -5.94 10.76 -17.69
N LEU A 170 -6.63 9.63 -17.79
CA LEU A 170 -8.08 9.57 -17.71
C LEU A 170 -8.60 9.98 -16.34
N THR A 171 -7.98 9.48 -15.28
CA THR A 171 -8.27 9.84 -13.88
C THR A 171 -7.68 11.20 -13.47
N GLY A 172 -6.85 11.82 -14.31
CA GLY A 172 -6.14 13.06 -14.01
C GLY A 172 -4.98 12.89 -13.04
N LEU A 173 -4.64 11.66 -12.66
CA LEU A 173 -3.53 11.38 -11.75
C LEU A 173 -2.20 11.94 -12.28
N TYR A 174 -2.01 11.88 -13.62
CA TYR A 174 -0.81 12.43 -14.25
C TYR A 174 -0.58 13.92 -13.94
N GLN A 175 -1.65 14.72 -13.86
CA GLN A 175 -1.59 16.15 -13.55
C GLN A 175 -1.51 16.42 -12.04
N ASP A 176 -2.19 15.60 -11.25
CA ASP A 176 -2.39 15.82 -9.83
C ASP A 176 -1.23 15.28 -8.97
N MET A 177 -0.43 14.32 -9.50
CA MET A 177 0.67 13.73 -8.73
C MET A 177 1.80 14.73 -8.44
N VAL A 178 2.27 14.69 -7.22
CA VAL A 178 3.36 15.56 -6.70
C VAL A 178 4.77 14.97 -6.86
N LEU A 179 4.92 13.96 -7.71
CA LEU A 179 6.22 13.41 -8.07
C LEU A 179 7.03 14.41 -8.92
N ASP A 180 8.33 14.46 -8.66
CA ASP A 180 9.24 15.17 -9.53
C ASP A 180 9.25 14.57 -10.95
N PRO A 181 9.59 15.35 -11.99
CA PRO A 181 9.62 14.86 -13.37
C PRO A 181 10.48 13.61 -13.56
N GLU A 182 11.62 13.51 -12.90
CA GLU A 182 12.54 12.38 -12.95
C GLU A 182 11.91 11.10 -12.35
N ASP A 183 11.32 11.22 -11.15
CA ASP A 183 10.64 10.10 -10.50
C ASP A 183 9.45 9.63 -11.34
N ARG A 184 8.72 10.58 -11.95
CA ARG A 184 7.60 10.28 -12.84
C ARG A 184 8.04 9.55 -14.11
N GLU A 185 9.10 10.00 -14.75
CA GLU A 185 9.68 9.33 -15.92
C GLU A 185 10.15 7.91 -15.56
N GLY A 186 10.80 7.76 -14.39
CA GLY A 186 11.22 6.46 -13.88
C GLY A 186 10.07 5.47 -13.75
N LEU A 187 8.87 5.90 -13.28
CA LEU A 187 7.68 5.05 -13.20
C LEU A 187 7.21 4.59 -14.58
N TYR A 188 7.22 5.48 -15.58
CA TYR A 188 6.83 5.10 -16.94
C TYR A 188 7.80 4.11 -17.55
N LEU A 189 9.11 4.34 -17.38
CA LEU A 189 10.13 3.42 -17.90
C LEU A 189 10.03 2.05 -17.24
N GLU A 190 9.79 1.99 -15.94
CA GLU A 190 9.56 0.74 -15.21
C GLU A 190 8.36 -0.02 -15.76
N ALA A 191 7.21 0.67 -15.94
CA ALA A 191 5.97 0.07 -16.42
C ALA A 191 6.08 -0.53 -17.84
N GLU A 192 7.05 -0.07 -18.65
CA GLU A 192 7.29 -0.60 -20.00
C GLU A 192 8.18 -1.84 -20.01
N THR A 193 8.84 -2.19 -18.92
CA THR A 193 9.70 -3.37 -18.85
C THR A 193 8.91 -4.68 -18.89
N ALA A 194 9.49 -5.72 -19.48
CA ALA A 194 8.90 -7.07 -19.46
C ALA A 194 8.78 -7.59 -18.03
N LYS A 195 9.82 -7.40 -17.22
CA LYS A 195 9.87 -7.76 -15.80
C LYS A 195 8.65 -7.21 -15.04
N PHE A 196 8.38 -5.91 -15.16
CA PHE A 196 7.24 -5.30 -14.51
C PHE A 196 5.91 -5.89 -14.98
N LYS A 197 5.71 -6.00 -16.31
CA LYS A 197 4.45 -6.49 -16.91
C LYS A 197 4.13 -7.92 -16.46
N GLU A 198 5.12 -8.82 -16.50
CA GLU A 198 4.98 -10.21 -16.07
C GLU A 198 4.68 -10.32 -14.58
N THR A 199 5.41 -9.55 -13.75
CA THR A 199 5.19 -9.53 -12.30
C THR A 199 3.82 -8.95 -11.94
N ALA A 200 3.43 -7.83 -12.57
CA ALA A 200 2.14 -7.20 -12.36
C ALA A 200 0.97 -8.14 -12.73
N GLU A 201 1.09 -8.86 -13.84
CA GLU A 201 0.09 -9.86 -14.24
C GLU A 201 -0.02 -10.99 -13.20
N ALA A 202 1.13 -11.50 -12.73
CA ALA A 202 1.17 -12.56 -11.74
C ALA A 202 0.57 -12.09 -10.38
N GLU A 203 0.95 -10.91 -9.86
CA GLU A 203 0.37 -10.36 -8.63
C GLU A 203 -1.13 -10.11 -8.76
N CYS A 204 -1.58 -9.47 -9.86
CA CYS A 204 -3.00 -9.22 -10.12
C CYS A 204 -3.81 -10.52 -10.16
N GLY A 205 -3.22 -11.60 -10.70
CA GLY A 205 -3.83 -12.93 -10.73
C GLY A 205 -4.11 -13.50 -9.34
N GLU A 206 -3.29 -13.16 -8.35
CA GLU A 206 -3.40 -13.67 -6.98
C GLU A 206 -4.24 -12.81 -6.02
N VAL A 207 -4.64 -11.60 -6.40
CA VAL A 207 -5.38 -10.68 -5.52
C VAL A 207 -6.67 -11.32 -4.97
N ALA A 208 -7.48 -11.95 -5.85
CA ALA A 208 -8.74 -12.57 -5.44
C ALA A 208 -8.51 -13.77 -4.51
N ASN A 209 -7.46 -14.56 -4.77
CA ASN A 209 -7.06 -15.68 -3.94
C ASN A 209 -6.60 -15.21 -2.56
N SER A 210 -5.73 -14.22 -2.51
CA SER A 210 -5.19 -13.65 -1.27
C SER A 210 -6.30 -13.06 -0.38
N ARG A 211 -7.27 -12.34 -0.97
CA ARG A 211 -8.43 -11.84 -0.22
C ARG A 211 -9.25 -12.97 0.40
N ARG A 212 -9.50 -14.05 -0.36
CA ARG A 212 -10.24 -15.22 0.13
C ARG A 212 -9.53 -15.91 1.29
N GLU A 213 -8.23 -16.14 1.17
CA GLU A 213 -7.42 -16.78 2.21
C GLU A 213 -7.34 -15.92 3.47
N LEU A 214 -7.16 -14.61 3.32
CA LEU A 214 -7.19 -13.67 4.45
C LEU A 214 -8.55 -13.69 5.16
N GLY A 215 -9.66 -13.73 4.42
CA GLY A 215 -11.01 -13.77 4.98
C GLY A 215 -11.25 -14.98 5.90
N GLN A 216 -10.59 -16.13 5.64
CA GLN A 216 -10.68 -17.30 6.52
C GLN A 216 -10.06 -17.07 7.90
N LYS A 217 -9.15 -16.09 8.04
CA LYS A 217 -8.44 -15.77 9.28
C LYS A 217 -9.27 -14.89 10.23
N LYS A 218 -10.39 -14.31 9.76
CA LYS A 218 -11.40 -13.55 10.53
C LYS A 218 -10.80 -12.47 11.45
N GLN A 219 -9.75 -11.82 11.03
CA GLN A 219 -9.05 -10.85 11.87
C GLN A 219 -9.91 -9.65 12.26
N LEU A 220 -10.83 -9.22 11.37
CA LEU A 220 -11.73 -8.08 11.60
C LEU A 220 -12.94 -8.45 12.49
N GLU A 221 -13.15 -9.75 12.76
CA GLU A 221 -14.20 -10.27 13.61
C GLU A 221 -13.68 -10.68 15.00
N ALA A 222 -12.39 -10.48 15.27
CA ALA A 222 -11.76 -10.90 16.53
C ALA A 222 -12.31 -10.10 17.72
N ASP A 223 -12.68 -10.82 18.79
CA ASP A 223 -13.09 -10.21 20.06
C ASP A 223 -12.33 -10.90 21.21
N PRO A 224 -11.44 -10.20 21.91
CA PRO A 224 -11.05 -8.79 21.71
C PRO A 224 -10.34 -8.55 20.35
N PRO A 225 -10.30 -7.29 19.87
CA PRO A 225 -9.61 -6.94 18.65
C PRO A 225 -8.15 -7.43 18.61
N LEU A 226 -7.70 -7.92 17.44
CA LEU A 226 -6.40 -8.58 17.25
C LEU A 226 -5.21 -7.80 17.83
N LEU A 227 -5.20 -6.49 17.64
CA LEU A 227 -4.11 -5.60 18.03
C LEU A 227 -4.35 -4.91 19.40
N GLY A 228 -5.45 -5.23 20.09
CA GLY A 228 -5.78 -4.61 21.37
C GLY A 228 -5.88 -3.09 21.25
N SER A 229 -4.98 -2.33 21.89
CA SER A 229 -4.95 -0.86 21.88
C SER A 229 -3.82 -0.27 21.01
N VAL A 230 -3.20 -1.05 20.15
CA VAL A 230 -2.23 -0.54 19.16
C VAL A 230 -2.96 0.43 18.21
N PRO A 231 -2.45 1.67 18.00
CA PRO A 231 -3.12 2.64 17.15
C PRO A 231 -3.21 2.17 15.69
N VAL A 232 -4.42 2.25 15.13
CA VAL A 232 -4.73 1.94 13.72
C VAL A 232 -5.40 3.14 13.09
N SER A 233 -4.93 3.58 11.95
CA SER A 233 -5.52 4.68 11.19
C SER A 233 -5.98 4.24 9.80
N VAL A 234 -7.03 4.87 9.29
CA VAL A 234 -7.52 4.73 7.92
C VAL A 234 -7.49 6.10 7.25
N VAL A 235 -6.76 6.21 6.15
CA VAL A 235 -6.69 7.38 5.28
C VAL A 235 -7.49 7.09 4.02
N MET A 236 -8.56 7.83 3.80
CA MET A 236 -9.45 7.67 2.65
C MET A 236 -9.35 8.86 1.71
N GLY A 237 -9.22 8.60 0.41
CA GLY A 237 -9.47 9.56 -0.64
C GLY A 237 -10.94 9.58 -1.07
N ASP A 238 -11.24 10.25 -2.16
CA ASP A 238 -12.54 10.16 -2.85
C ASP A 238 -12.39 9.37 -4.16
N THR A 239 -12.48 8.06 -4.08
CA THR A 239 -12.34 7.14 -5.24
C THR A 239 -13.41 7.40 -6.29
N THR A 240 -14.57 7.98 -5.93
CA THR A 240 -15.60 8.36 -6.90
C THR A 240 -15.12 9.42 -7.87
N ARG A 241 -14.21 10.30 -7.45
CA ARG A 241 -13.57 11.34 -8.28
C ARG A 241 -12.88 10.73 -9.52
N ASP A 242 -12.17 9.62 -9.34
CA ASP A 242 -11.50 8.95 -10.46
C ASP A 242 -12.51 8.36 -11.44
N HIS A 243 -13.57 7.75 -10.93
CA HIS A 243 -14.66 7.20 -11.73
C HIS A 243 -15.48 8.31 -12.46
N GLU A 244 -15.72 9.43 -11.80
CA GLU A 244 -16.41 10.58 -12.41
C GLU A 244 -15.61 11.18 -13.57
N ARG A 245 -14.30 11.31 -13.43
CA ARG A 245 -13.41 11.75 -14.52
C ARG A 245 -13.44 10.81 -15.71
N ILE A 246 -13.46 9.50 -15.46
CA ILE A 246 -13.62 8.47 -16.50
C ILE A 246 -14.97 8.64 -17.20
N TYR A 247 -16.05 8.80 -16.45
CA TYR A 247 -17.39 9.00 -17.00
C TYR A 247 -17.46 10.26 -17.85
N GLU A 248 -16.98 11.40 -17.34
CA GLU A 248 -16.95 12.67 -18.08
C GLU A 248 -16.13 12.56 -19.38
N ALA A 249 -15.00 11.86 -19.37
CA ALA A 249 -14.19 11.64 -20.57
C ALA A 249 -14.94 10.80 -21.58
N ALA A 250 -15.64 9.77 -21.14
CA ALA A 250 -16.47 8.92 -22.02
C ALA A 250 -17.65 9.71 -22.64
N VAL A 251 -18.30 10.60 -21.85
CA VAL A 251 -19.34 11.50 -22.36
C VAL A 251 -18.76 12.46 -23.41
N ARG A 252 -17.64 13.12 -23.10
CA ARG A 252 -16.98 14.05 -24.04
C ARG A 252 -16.56 13.41 -25.36
N SER A 253 -16.14 12.14 -25.31
CA SER A 253 -15.75 11.41 -26.53
C SER A 253 -16.92 10.79 -27.31
N GLY A 254 -18.15 10.94 -26.81
CA GLY A 254 -19.34 10.35 -27.43
C GLY A 254 -19.35 8.82 -27.39
N LYS A 255 -18.72 8.20 -26.39
CA LYS A 255 -18.64 6.74 -26.29
C LYS A 255 -20.03 6.14 -26.09
N GLU A 256 -20.37 5.13 -26.89
CA GLU A 256 -21.69 4.49 -26.85
C GLU A 256 -21.84 3.54 -25.65
N GLY A 257 -23.08 3.30 -25.22
CA GLY A 257 -23.42 2.32 -24.19
C GLY A 257 -23.00 2.73 -22.77
N ILE A 258 -22.75 4.03 -22.53
CA ILE A 258 -22.50 4.56 -21.19
C ILE A 258 -23.82 4.76 -20.42
N PRO A 259 -23.80 4.70 -19.07
CA PRO A 259 -24.99 4.96 -18.25
C PRO A 259 -25.53 6.38 -18.46
N SER A 260 -26.84 6.57 -18.25
CA SER A 260 -27.38 7.92 -18.15
C SER A 260 -26.82 8.64 -16.92
N PRO A 261 -26.74 10.00 -16.90
CA PRO A 261 -26.23 10.76 -15.77
C PRO A 261 -26.88 10.37 -14.43
N ALA A 262 -28.21 10.21 -14.41
CA ALA A 262 -28.94 9.84 -13.20
C ALA A 262 -28.63 8.40 -12.71
N ALA A 263 -28.40 7.47 -13.64
CA ALA A 263 -27.98 6.11 -13.32
C ALA A 263 -26.55 6.08 -12.78
N TRP A 264 -25.67 6.88 -13.37
CA TRP A 264 -24.28 7.00 -12.94
C TRP A 264 -24.18 7.59 -11.53
N GLN A 265 -24.88 8.69 -11.25
CA GLN A 265 -24.89 9.32 -9.92
C GLN A 265 -25.37 8.39 -8.81
N ARG A 266 -26.46 7.64 -9.04
CA ARG A 266 -26.91 6.64 -8.06
C ARG A 266 -25.88 5.59 -7.78
N LYS A 267 -25.22 5.09 -8.83
CA LYS A 267 -24.17 4.09 -8.72
C LYS A 267 -22.97 4.61 -7.95
N MET A 268 -22.54 5.84 -8.20
CA MET A 268 -21.42 6.43 -7.46
C MET A 268 -21.75 6.65 -5.99
N ALA A 269 -23.00 6.99 -5.66
CA ALA A 269 -23.45 7.08 -4.27
C ALA A 269 -23.38 5.71 -3.56
N GLU A 270 -23.89 4.65 -4.19
CA GLU A 270 -23.83 3.28 -3.68
C GLU A 270 -22.37 2.79 -3.54
N PHE A 271 -21.54 3.08 -4.53
CA PHE A 271 -20.12 2.76 -4.51
C PHE A 271 -19.42 3.42 -3.33
N LYS A 272 -19.64 4.73 -3.14
CA LYS A 272 -19.01 5.51 -2.06
C LYS A 272 -19.37 4.97 -0.67
N GLU A 273 -20.65 4.69 -0.42
CA GLU A 273 -21.13 4.15 0.85
C GLU A 273 -20.49 2.77 1.15
N LEU A 274 -20.40 1.92 0.14
CA LEU A 274 -19.79 0.61 0.28
C LEU A 274 -18.27 0.71 0.51
N ASP A 275 -17.58 1.54 -0.27
CA ASP A 275 -16.14 1.76 -0.16
C ASP A 275 -15.76 2.29 1.23
N GLU A 276 -16.40 3.34 1.70
CA GLU A 276 -16.20 3.89 3.05
C GLU A 276 -16.43 2.81 4.13
N THR A 277 -17.50 2.02 4.01
CA THR A 277 -17.80 0.94 4.96
C THR A 277 -16.68 -0.11 4.99
N LEU A 278 -16.18 -0.50 3.82
CA LEU A 278 -15.15 -1.52 3.71
C LEU A 278 -13.79 -1.03 4.22
N GLN A 279 -13.42 0.20 3.91
CA GLN A 279 -12.17 0.78 4.40
C GLN A 279 -12.19 0.94 5.93
N LEU A 280 -13.28 1.47 6.49
CA LEU A 280 -13.44 1.66 7.94
C LEU A 280 -13.43 0.34 8.72
N ALA A 281 -13.80 -0.78 8.10
CA ALA A 281 -13.74 -2.10 8.74
C ALA A 281 -12.32 -2.46 9.21
N ASN A 282 -11.26 -1.91 8.60
CA ASN A 282 -9.89 -2.12 9.05
C ASN A 282 -9.64 -1.59 10.48
N LEU A 283 -10.45 -0.64 10.96
CA LEU A 283 -10.37 -0.15 12.35
C LEU A 283 -10.77 -1.23 13.38
N ASN A 284 -11.50 -2.27 12.99
CA ASN A 284 -11.88 -3.37 13.87
C ASN A 284 -10.66 -4.18 14.36
N LEU A 285 -9.48 -3.97 13.78
CA LEU A 285 -8.24 -4.57 14.28
C LEU A 285 -7.83 -4.06 15.66
N SER A 286 -8.33 -2.89 16.09
CA SER A 286 -7.92 -2.23 17.32
C SER A 286 -9.08 -1.52 18.01
N THR A 287 -8.92 -1.30 19.33
CA THR A 287 -9.81 -0.42 20.12
C THR A 287 -9.42 1.07 19.99
N LYS A 288 -8.30 1.39 19.31
CA LYS A 288 -7.79 2.74 19.17
C LYS A 288 -7.61 3.11 17.71
N GLY A 289 -8.60 3.80 17.16
CA GLY A 289 -8.68 4.16 15.74
C GLY A 289 -8.57 5.66 15.48
N SER A 290 -8.08 6.02 14.28
CA SER A 290 -8.13 7.35 13.67
C SER A 290 -8.62 7.26 12.24
N ILE A 291 -9.19 8.36 11.73
CA ILE A 291 -9.66 8.48 10.35
C ILE A 291 -9.16 9.81 9.80
N ALA A 292 -8.55 9.79 8.63
CA ALA A 292 -8.22 10.98 7.86
C ALA A 292 -8.86 10.94 6.48
N ILE A 293 -9.34 12.07 6.02
CA ILE A 293 -9.93 12.24 4.69
C ILE A 293 -8.99 13.09 3.83
N ALA A 294 -8.48 12.50 2.76
CA ALA A 294 -7.71 13.18 1.72
C ALA A 294 -8.67 13.70 0.64
N GLY A 295 -9.30 14.84 0.90
CA GLY A 295 -10.45 15.35 0.12
C GLY A 295 -10.12 15.81 -1.29
N ASN A 296 -8.83 16.00 -1.62
CA ASN A 296 -8.39 16.36 -2.97
C ASN A 296 -7.80 15.18 -3.74
N SER A 297 -7.80 13.98 -3.14
CA SER A 297 -7.28 12.75 -3.73
C SER A 297 -8.40 11.83 -4.20
N GLY A 298 -8.12 11.05 -5.24
CA GLY A 298 -8.77 9.78 -5.50
C GLY A 298 -8.03 8.64 -4.77
N HIS A 299 -7.98 7.48 -5.39
CA HIS A 299 -7.35 6.28 -4.83
C HIS A 299 -5.85 6.46 -4.48
N ASN A 300 -5.12 7.26 -5.23
CA ASN A 300 -3.66 7.38 -5.08
C ASN A 300 -3.25 8.54 -4.15
N VAL A 301 -3.68 8.48 -2.87
CA VAL A 301 -3.40 9.51 -1.85
C VAL A 301 -1.91 9.76 -1.67
N HIS A 302 -1.09 8.71 -1.72
CA HIS A 302 0.38 8.80 -1.57
C HIS A 302 1.05 9.63 -2.67
N LEU A 303 0.40 9.77 -3.82
CA LEU A 303 0.89 10.56 -4.95
C LEU A 303 0.30 11.97 -5.02
N THR A 304 -0.85 12.21 -4.39
CA THR A 304 -1.61 13.47 -4.55
C THR A 304 -1.75 14.29 -3.27
N GLU A 305 -1.89 13.65 -2.10
CA GLU A 305 -1.96 14.28 -0.77
C GLU A 305 -1.13 13.53 0.27
N PRO A 306 0.21 13.39 0.06
CA PRO A 306 1.08 12.61 0.96
C PRO A 306 1.07 13.12 2.41
N ASP A 307 0.77 14.41 2.64
CA ASP A 307 0.69 15.00 3.98
C ASP A 307 -0.40 14.35 4.85
N ALA A 308 -1.50 13.88 4.25
CA ALA A 308 -2.54 13.17 4.98
C ALA A 308 -2.01 11.89 5.63
N ILE A 309 -1.20 11.12 4.89
CA ILE A 309 -0.55 9.90 5.38
C ILE A 309 0.45 10.23 6.49
N VAL A 310 1.28 11.26 6.26
CA VAL A 310 2.29 11.70 7.23
C VAL A 310 1.66 12.20 8.53
N GLY A 311 0.50 12.85 8.45
CA GLY A 311 -0.29 13.27 9.60
C GLY A 311 -0.70 12.08 10.47
N GLU A 312 -1.15 10.99 9.86
CA GLU A 312 -1.58 9.79 10.59
C GLU A 312 -0.39 8.99 11.16
N VAL A 313 0.74 8.95 10.46
CA VAL A 313 1.98 8.40 11.06
C VAL A 313 2.40 9.23 12.27
N GLN A 314 2.29 10.57 12.21
CA GLN A 314 2.59 11.42 13.35
C GLN A 314 1.63 11.17 14.53
N TRP A 315 0.33 11.02 14.26
CA TRP A 315 -0.66 10.66 15.27
C TRP A 315 -0.31 9.33 15.97
N ILE A 316 0.16 8.33 15.22
CA ILE A 316 0.63 7.05 15.80
C ILE A 316 1.83 7.28 16.70
N LEU A 317 2.85 8.03 16.24
CA LEU A 317 4.05 8.33 17.03
C LEU A 317 3.71 9.05 18.32
N ASP A 318 2.85 10.06 18.27
CA ASP A 318 2.39 10.80 19.47
C ASP A 318 1.61 9.90 20.42
N THR A 319 0.83 8.98 19.86
CA THR A 319 0.04 8.01 20.63
C THR A 319 0.93 7.02 21.38
N ILE A 320 1.98 6.51 20.76
CA ILE A 320 2.95 5.59 21.36
C ILE A 320 3.72 6.30 22.48
N ASN A 321 4.21 7.51 22.21
CA ASN A 321 4.99 8.29 23.17
C ASN A 321 4.18 8.66 24.42
N ASN A 322 2.87 8.87 24.30
CA ASN A 322 2.00 9.18 25.43
C ASN A 322 1.62 7.94 26.27
N GLN A 323 2.00 6.74 25.87
CA GLN A 323 1.75 5.48 26.57
C GLN A 323 2.97 4.99 27.37
N GLN A 324 4.13 5.57 27.14
CA GLN A 324 5.38 5.34 27.89
C GLN A 324 5.47 6.27 29.08
#